data_af92687d890a3002fde64ac3b4484499
#
_entry.id   af92687d890a3002fde64ac3b4484499
#
_cell.length_a   1.000
_cell.length_b   1.000
_cell.length_c   1.000
_cell.angle_alpha   90.00
_cell.angle_beta   90.00
_cell.angle_gamma   90.00
#
_symmetry.space_group_name_H-M   'P 1'
#
loop_
_entity.id
_entity.type
_entity.pdbx_description
1 polymer ?
#
loop_
_entity_poly.entity_id
_entity_poly.type
_entity_poly.pdbx_seq_one_letter_code
_entity_poly.pdbx_strand_id
1 'polypeptide(L)'
;MQDRSRPTEPRHDLVELAAGLVPALAGRAAGYDEADAFCHEDFDDLVAAGYTAITVPAELGGMGASALDLVAAQSKLAEGNPATALAVNMHLHGVGLLTEGFRDRMEPFLKQVATDGAIVAGGFSEPQSGGNWWYQATTATPLPGGGYRLSG
;
A
#
# COMPACT_ATOMS: atom_id res chain seq x y z
N MET A 1 -12.48 -3.94 27.01
CA MET A 1 -13.13 -4.48 25.79
C MET A 1 -13.53 -3.27 24.97
N GLN A 2 -12.65 -2.83 24.05
CA GLN A 2 -12.97 -1.69 23.18
C GLN A 2 -14.12 -2.13 22.26
N ASP A 3 -15.14 -1.30 22.20
CA ASP A 3 -16.24 -1.47 21.22
C ASP A 3 -15.65 -1.35 19.81
N ARG A 4 -15.46 -2.49 19.15
CA ARG A 4 -15.05 -2.55 17.74
C ARG A 4 -16.32 -2.65 16.89
N SER A 5 -17.21 -1.67 17.03
CA SER A 5 -18.25 -1.51 16.01
C SER A 5 -17.55 -1.27 14.66
N ARG A 6 -17.58 -2.28 13.80
CA ARG A 6 -17.02 -2.14 12.44
C ARG A 6 -17.83 -1.06 11.73
N PRO A 7 -17.15 -0.11 11.05
CA PRO A 7 -17.86 0.87 10.26
C PRO A 7 -18.74 0.13 9.23
N THR A 8 -19.96 0.57 9.08
CA THR A 8 -20.94 0.03 8.12
C THR A 8 -20.93 0.77 6.80
N GLU A 9 -20.31 1.95 6.77
CA GLU A 9 -20.15 2.80 5.59
C GLU A 9 -18.71 3.30 5.51
N PRO A 10 -18.17 3.46 4.29
CA PRO A 10 -16.82 4.00 4.10
C PRO A 10 -16.79 5.49 4.42
N ARG A 11 -15.63 5.97 4.84
CA ARG A 11 -15.36 7.39 5.06
C ARG A 11 -15.41 8.15 3.74
N HIS A 12 -16.31 9.12 3.66
CA HIS A 12 -16.54 9.92 2.45
C HIS A 12 -15.29 10.72 2.04
N ASP A 13 -14.56 11.29 2.98
CA ASP A 13 -13.33 12.06 2.73
C ASP A 13 -12.24 11.26 2.01
N LEU A 14 -12.12 9.97 2.28
CA LEU A 14 -11.12 9.10 1.64
C LEU A 14 -11.55 8.70 0.21
N VAL A 15 -12.85 8.53 -0.01
CA VAL A 15 -13.40 8.30 -1.36
C VAL A 15 -13.26 9.57 -2.21
N GLU A 16 -13.51 10.75 -1.64
CA GLU A 16 -13.32 12.05 -2.30
C GLU A 16 -11.84 12.31 -2.65
N LEU A 17 -10.92 11.94 -1.77
CA LEU A 17 -9.48 11.99 -2.06
C LEU A 17 -9.15 11.18 -3.32
N ALA A 18 -9.62 9.93 -3.38
CA ALA A 18 -9.42 9.07 -4.55
C ALA A 18 -10.09 9.67 -5.80
N ALA A 19 -11.33 10.19 -5.67
CA ALA A 19 -12.06 10.82 -6.77
C ALA A 19 -11.32 12.03 -7.35
N GLY A 20 -10.65 12.82 -6.50
CA GLY A 20 -9.83 13.95 -6.92
C GLY A 20 -8.65 13.58 -7.82
N LEU A 21 -8.13 12.36 -7.68
CA LEU A 21 -7.01 11.85 -8.49
C LEU A 21 -7.46 11.28 -9.85
N VAL A 22 -8.71 10.80 -9.94
CA VAL A 22 -9.24 10.11 -11.14
C VAL A 22 -9.01 10.88 -12.45
N PRO A 23 -9.28 12.20 -12.57
CA PRO A 23 -9.12 12.89 -13.85
C PRO A 23 -7.67 12.89 -14.38
N ALA A 24 -6.68 13.07 -13.50
CA ALA A 24 -5.27 13.06 -13.87
C ALA A 24 -4.81 11.67 -14.31
N LEU A 25 -5.17 10.64 -13.54
CA LEU A 25 -4.86 9.25 -13.85
C LEU A 25 -5.50 8.81 -15.19
N ALA A 26 -6.77 9.12 -15.39
CA ALA A 26 -7.49 8.79 -16.61
C ALA A 26 -6.87 9.46 -17.86
N GLY A 27 -6.40 10.70 -17.71
CA GLY A 27 -5.76 11.43 -18.79
C GLY A 27 -4.44 10.82 -19.26
N ARG A 28 -3.76 10.05 -18.41
CA ARG A 28 -2.45 9.42 -18.72
C ARG A 28 -2.54 7.92 -19.06
N ALA A 29 -3.63 7.25 -18.67
CA ALA A 29 -3.76 5.80 -18.74
C ALA A 29 -3.46 5.22 -20.13
N ALA A 30 -4.03 5.78 -21.20
CA ALA A 30 -3.80 5.31 -22.57
C ALA A 30 -2.33 5.47 -23.00
N GLY A 31 -1.66 6.55 -22.59
CA GLY A 31 -0.26 6.78 -22.92
C GLY A 31 0.68 5.77 -22.27
N TYR A 32 0.42 5.36 -21.04
CA TYR A 32 1.19 4.30 -20.38
C TYR A 32 0.97 2.94 -21.05
N ASP A 33 -0.27 2.63 -21.43
CA ASP A 33 -0.62 1.38 -22.09
C ASP A 33 0.04 1.28 -23.47
N GLU A 34 -0.02 2.34 -24.29
CA GLU A 34 0.63 2.41 -25.60
C GLU A 34 2.16 2.31 -25.52
N ALA A 35 2.76 2.88 -24.46
CA ALA A 35 4.21 2.90 -24.28
C ALA A 35 4.75 1.66 -23.57
N ASP A 36 3.90 0.74 -23.10
CA ASP A 36 4.27 -0.37 -22.20
C ASP A 36 5.14 0.14 -21.01
N ALA A 37 4.72 1.26 -20.41
CA ALA A 37 5.49 1.99 -19.41
C ALA A 37 4.84 1.94 -18.04
N PHE A 38 5.68 1.99 -16.99
CA PHE A 38 5.19 2.14 -15.61
C PHE A 38 4.65 3.56 -15.38
N CYS A 39 3.56 3.66 -14.61
CA CYS A 39 2.84 4.90 -14.32
C CYS A 39 3.51 5.76 -13.23
N HIS A 40 4.74 6.25 -13.48
CA HIS A 40 5.52 7.00 -12.50
C HIS A 40 4.80 8.25 -12.01
N GLU A 41 4.26 9.07 -12.91
CA GLU A 41 3.58 10.32 -12.55
C GLU A 41 2.31 10.06 -11.73
N ASP A 42 1.62 8.94 -11.96
CA ASP A 42 0.48 8.53 -11.14
C ASP A 42 0.93 8.22 -9.71
N PHE A 43 2.05 7.51 -9.56
CA PHE A 43 2.62 7.22 -8.23
C PHE A 43 3.08 8.49 -7.52
N ASP A 44 3.67 9.45 -8.22
CA ASP A 44 4.07 10.75 -7.66
C ASP A 44 2.83 11.51 -7.13
N ASP A 45 1.73 11.52 -7.90
CA ASP A 45 0.47 12.12 -7.47
C ASP A 45 -0.13 11.41 -6.25
N LEU A 46 -0.08 10.07 -6.20
CA LEU A 46 -0.55 9.29 -5.05
C LEU A 46 0.25 9.60 -3.78
N VAL A 47 1.57 9.70 -3.89
CA VAL A 47 2.46 10.07 -2.77
C VAL A 47 2.18 11.51 -2.33
N ALA A 48 2.09 12.45 -3.26
CA ALA A 48 1.83 13.86 -2.97
C ALA A 48 0.47 14.06 -2.28
N ALA A 49 -0.54 13.27 -2.63
CA ALA A 49 -1.85 13.27 -1.99
C ALA A 49 -1.88 12.53 -0.64
N GLY A 50 -0.79 11.87 -0.22
CA GLY A 50 -0.74 11.01 0.97
C GLY A 50 -1.53 9.71 0.83
N TYR A 51 -1.98 9.36 -0.37
CA TYR A 51 -2.79 8.17 -0.62
C TYR A 51 -2.05 6.88 -0.27
N THR A 52 -0.75 6.84 -0.47
CA THR A 52 0.11 5.70 -0.11
C THR A 52 0.14 5.43 1.39
N ALA A 53 -0.16 6.43 2.23
CA ALA A 53 -0.25 6.28 3.68
C ALA A 53 -1.70 6.14 4.20
N ILE A 54 -2.67 5.87 3.33
CA ILE A 54 -4.10 5.86 3.68
C ILE A 54 -4.43 4.91 4.84
N THR A 55 -3.77 3.75 4.92
CA THR A 55 -3.97 2.74 5.98
C THR A 55 -3.05 2.91 7.19
N VAL A 56 -2.04 3.79 7.13
CA VAL A 56 -1.19 4.10 8.27
C VAL A 56 -2.03 4.82 9.34
N PRO A 57 -1.90 4.47 10.64
CA PRO A 57 -2.61 5.15 11.72
C PRO A 57 -2.40 6.67 11.72
N ALA A 58 -3.45 7.42 12.07
CA ALA A 58 -3.40 8.89 12.07
C ALA A 58 -2.33 9.45 13.01
N GLU A 59 -2.10 8.80 14.16
CA GLU A 59 -1.06 9.16 15.11
C GLU A 59 0.38 8.94 14.60
N LEU A 60 0.53 8.18 13.51
CA LEU A 60 1.81 7.97 12.81
C LEU A 60 1.94 8.82 11.55
N GLY A 61 0.97 9.71 11.30
CA GLY A 61 0.97 10.62 10.15
C GLY A 61 0.19 10.14 8.94
N GLY A 62 -0.50 8.99 9.01
CA GLY A 62 -1.37 8.48 7.96
C GLY A 62 -2.83 8.91 8.11
N MET A 63 -3.73 8.26 7.39
CA MET A 63 -5.16 8.60 7.40
C MET A 63 -6.01 7.63 8.22
N GLY A 64 -5.46 6.52 8.70
CA GLY A 64 -6.13 5.54 9.55
C GLY A 64 -7.34 4.87 8.87
N ALA A 65 -7.28 4.66 7.57
CA ALA A 65 -8.36 4.01 6.82
C ALA A 65 -8.58 2.57 7.29
N SER A 66 -9.83 2.19 7.47
CA SER A 66 -10.23 0.81 7.65
C SER A 66 -10.16 0.03 6.32
N ALA A 67 -10.27 -1.29 6.37
CA ALA A 67 -10.34 -2.10 5.16
C ALA A 67 -11.54 -1.72 4.27
N LEU A 68 -12.68 -1.33 4.86
CA LEU A 68 -13.85 -0.86 4.12
C LEU A 68 -13.55 0.45 3.38
N ASP A 69 -12.89 1.39 4.06
CA ASP A 69 -12.49 2.67 3.48
C ASP A 69 -11.53 2.44 2.31
N LEU A 70 -10.53 1.58 2.52
CA LEU A 70 -9.54 1.24 1.50
C LEU A 70 -10.20 0.65 0.25
N VAL A 71 -11.10 -0.31 0.40
CA VAL A 71 -11.80 -0.93 -0.75
C VAL A 71 -12.61 0.11 -1.51
N ALA A 72 -13.33 1.00 -0.82
CA ALA A 72 -14.12 2.04 -1.46
C ALA A 72 -13.24 3.05 -2.22
N ALA A 73 -12.16 3.52 -1.58
CA ALA A 73 -11.20 4.45 -2.20
C ALA A 73 -10.48 3.81 -3.40
N GLN A 74 -10.03 2.55 -3.29
CA GLN A 74 -9.39 1.82 -4.38
C GLN A 74 -10.34 1.58 -5.57
N SER A 75 -11.61 1.26 -5.30
CA SER A 75 -12.62 1.12 -6.35
C SER A 75 -12.81 2.44 -7.11
N LYS A 76 -12.79 3.57 -6.39
CA LYS A 76 -12.89 4.89 -7.00
C LYS A 76 -11.63 5.23 -7.81
N LEU A 77 -10.44 4.96 -7.28
CA LEU A 77 -9.17 5.22 -7.96
C LEU A 77 -9.07 4.45 -9.29
N ALA A 78 -9.57 3.21 -9.30
CA ALA A 78 -9.55 2.35 -10.48
C ALA A 78 -10.40 2.87 -11.66
N GLU A 79 -11.35 3.78 -11.41
CA GLU A 79 -12.09 4.47 -12.48
C GLU A 79 -11.17 5.37 -13.33
N GLY A 80 -10.05 5.84 -12.75
CA GLY A 80 -9.07 6.66 -13.47
C GLY A 80 -8.06 5.81 -14.25
N ASN A 81 -7.34 4.96 -13.55
CA ASN A 81 -6.35 4.06 -14.14
C ASN A 81 -6.30 2.75 -13.36
N PRO A 82 -6.91 1.66 -13.86
CA PRO A 82 -6.94 0.38 -13.16
C PRO A 82 -5.55 -0.25 -12.99
N ALA A 83 -4.60 0.01 -13.90
CA ALA A 83 -3.23 -0.47 -13.77
C ALA A 83 -2.51 0.19 -12.60
N THR A 84 -2.64 1.52 -12.46
CA THR A 84 -2.12 2.27 -11.29
C THR A 84 -2.76 1.79 -9.99
N ALA A 85 -4.08 1.64 -9.97
CA ALA A 85 -4.80 1.15 -8.79
C ALA A 85 -4.33 -0.25 -8.38
N LEU A 86 -4.11 -1.16 -9.35
CA LEU A 86 -3.58 -2.49 -9.08
C LEU A 86 -2.15 -2.44 -8.57
N ALA A 87 -1.28 -1.63 -9.18
CA ALA A 87 0.12 -1.51 -8.78
C ALA A 87 0.27 -0.97 -7.35
N VAL A 88 -0.44 0.10 -6.99
CA VAL A 88 -0.40 0.66 -5.62
C VAL A 88 -1.05 -0.27 -4.59
N ASN A 89 -1.99 -1.11 -5.00
CA ASN A 89 -2.68 -2.03 -4.08
C ASN A 89 -1.72 -3.01 -3.39
N MET A 90 -0.63 -3.42 -4.04
CA MET A 90 0.39 -4.28 -3.42
C MET A 90 1.07 -3.57 -2.24
N HIS A 91 1.40 -2.29 -2.39
CA HIS A 91 1.90 -1.47 -1.31
C HIS A 91 0.87 -1.31 -0.18
N LEU A 92 -0.36 -0.92 -0.52
CA LEU A 92 -1.44 -0.69 0.46
C LEU A 92 -1.78 -1.97 1.26
N HIS A 93 -1.78 -3.13 0.59
CA HIS A 93 -1.94 -4.42 1.25
C HIS A 93 -0.80 -4.68 2.25
N GLY A 94 0.45 -4.47 1.83
CA GLY A 94 1.62 -4.63 2.69
C GLY A 94 1.57 -3.71 3.92
N VAL A 95 1.31 -2.42 3.72
CA VAL A 95 1.19 -1.43 4.80
C VAL A 95 0.03 -1.77 5.74
N GLY A 96 -1.13 -2.15 5.21
CA GLY A 96 -2.29 -2.56 6.00
C GLY A 96 -1.98 -3.77 6.88
N LEU A 97 -1.29 -4.79 6.33
CA LEU A 97 -0.86 -5.97 7.07
C LEU A 97 0.11 -5.62 8.21
N LEU A 98 1.08 -4.72 7.95
CA LEU A 98 2.03 -4.25 8.95
C LEU A 98 1.33 -3.44 10.05
N THR A 99 0.35 -2.63 9.69
CA THR A 99 -0.46 -1.83 10.62
C THR A 99 -1.29 -2.72 11.56
N GLU A 100 -1.96 -3.73 11.02
CA GLU A 100 -2.87 -4.57 11.81
C GLU A 100 -2.13 -5.67 12.61
N GLY A 101 -1.10 -6.26 12.03
CA GLY A 101 -0.43 -7.43 12.61
C GLY A 101 0.87 -7.14 13.36
N PHE A 102 1.57 -6.07 13.02
CA PHE A 102 2.94 -5.83 13.49
C PHE A 102 3.23 -4.39 13.90
N ARG A 103 2.21 -3.59 14.18
CA ARG A 103 2.27 -2.16 14.43
C ARG A 103 3.41 -1.74 15.36
N ASP A 104 3.49 -2.32 16.55
CA ASP A 104 4.47 -1.92 17.58
C ASP A 104 5.93 -2.08 17.10
N ARG A 105 6.18 -3.10 16.28
CA ARG A 105 7.51 -3.38 15.74
C ARG A 105 7.83 -2.56 14.50
N MET A 106 6.81 -2.18 13.75
CA MET A 106 6.92 -1.54 12.44
C MET A 106 6.62 -0.04 12.49
N GLU A 107 6.37 0.52 13.68
CA GLU A 107 6.08 1.95 13.85
C GLU A 107 7.09 2.89 13.16
N PRO A 108 8.42 2.71 13.30
CA PRO A 108 9.38 3.57 12.62
C PRO A 108 9.25 3.52 11.10
N PHE A 109 8.94 2.33 10.55
CA PHE A 109 8.75 2.13 9.13
C PHE A 109 7.42 2.71 8.65
N LEU A 110 6.32 2.52 9.39
CA LEU A 110 5.02 3.11 9.09
C LEU A 110 5.08 4.65 9.07
N LYS A 111 5.89 5.25 9.96
CA LYS A 111 6.19 6.68 9.91
C LYS A 111 6.88 7.08 8.60
N GLN A 112 7.88 6.32 8.15
CA GLN A 112 8.55 6.61 6.88
C GLN A 112 7.59 6.51 5.67
N VAL A 113 6.63 5.58 5.70
CA VAL A 113 5.57 5.53 4.68
C VAL A 113 4.79 6.84 4.66
N ALA A 114 4.42 7.37 5.84
CA ALA A 114 3.61 8.57 5.95
C ALA A 114 4.38 9.87 5.68
N THR A 115 5.66 9.97 6.08
CA THR A 115 6.44 11.21 6.00
C THR A 115 7.31 11.30 4.75
N ASP A 116 7.88 10.17 4.32
CA ASP A 116 8.89 10.11 3.27
C ASP A 116 8.37 9.48 1.98
N GLY A 117 7.10 9.02 1.97
CA GLY A 117 6.50 8.34 0.82
C GLY A 117 7.14 6.98 0.54
N ALA A 118 7.68 6.30 1.56
CA ALA A 118 8.32 4.99 1.38
C ALA A 118 7.33 3.96 0.83
N ILE A 119 7.74 3.20 -0.18
CA ILE A 119 6.91 2.18 -0.84
C ILE A 119 7.31 0.78 -0.39
N VAL A 120 6.30 -0.06 -0.12
CA VAL A 120 6.46 -1.49 0.19
C VAL A 120 6.27 -2.30 -1.08
N ALA A 121 7.21 -3.18 -1.37
CA ALA A 121 7.04 -4.25 -2.34
C ALA A 121 6.90 -5.60 -1.61
N GLY A 122 6.02 -6.46 -2.10
CA GLY A 122 5.80 -7.80 -1.55
C GLY A 122 6.31 -8.88 -2.50
N GLY A 123 7.23 -9.72 -2.01
CA GLY A 123 7.65 -10.94 -2.69
C GLY A 123 7.15 -12.16 -1.91
N PHE A 124 6.07 -12.80 -2.40
CA PHE A 124 5.41 -13.89 -1.67
C PHE A 124 5.63 -15.27 -2.27
N SER A 125 6.02 -15.32 -3.54
CA SER A 125 6.17 -16.58 -4.25
C SER A 125 7.63 -17.00 -4.30
N GLU A 126 7.89 -18.26 -3.92
CA GLU A 126 9.21 -18.89 -3.99
C GLU A 126 9.14 -20.15 -4.87
N PRO A 127 10.25 -20.55 -5.53
CA PRO A 127 10.26 -21.74 -6.39
C PRO A 127 9.81 -23.02 -5.68
N GLN A 128 10.09 -23.13 -4.38
CA GLN A 128 9.83 -24.34 -3.58
C GLN A 128 8.41 -24.37 -2.99
N SER A 129 7.82 -23.22 -2.71
CA SER A 129 6.57 -23.11 -1.97
C SER A 129 5.43 -22.46 -2.78
N GLY A 130 5.74 -21.88 -3.94
CA GLY A 130 4.78 -21.06 -4.67
C GLY A 130 4.26 -19.93 -3.80
N GLY A 131 2.94 -19.76 -3.72
CA GLY A 131 2.28 -18.78 -2.86
C GLY A 131 1.90 -19.28 -1.46
N ASN A 132 2.50 -20.35 -0.98
CA ASN A 132 2.19 -20.89 0.35
C ASN A 132 2.89 -20.10 1.46
N TRP A 133 2.15 -19.23 2.13
CA TRP A 133 2.63 -18.34 3.19
C TRP A 133 3.17 -19.07 4.44
N TRP A 134 2.76 -20.31 4.66
CA TRP A 134 3.14 -21.09 5.84
C TRP A 134 4.46 -21.83 5.66
N TYR A 135 4.96 -21.90 4.44
CA TYR A 135 6.20 -22.59 4.12
C TYR A 135 7.06 -21.70 3.22
N GLN A 136 8.08 -21.11 3.82
CA GLN A 136 9.04 -20.26 3.10
C GLN A 136 10.44 -20.86 3.22
N ALA A 137 11.15 -20.92 2.10
CA ALA A 137 12.51 -21.38 2.02
C ALA A 137 13.54 -20.24 2.16
N THR A 138 13.10 -18.99 1.99
CA THR A 138 13.96 -17.81 2.19
C THR A 138 14.48 -17.75 3.62
N THR A 139 15.79 -17.60 3.75
CA THR A 139 16.50 -17.52 5.03
C THR A 139 17.10 -16.13 5.24
N ALA A 140 17.13 -15.68 6.51
CA ALA A 140 17.78 -14.45 6.92
C ALA A 140 18.95 -14.79 7.86
N THR A 141 20.19 -14.63 7.41
CA THR A 141 21.41 -14.92 8.19
C THR A 141 21.98 -13.61 8.74
N PRO A 142 22.15 -13.45 10.08
CA PRO A 142 22.73 -12.25 10.67
C PRO A 142 24.17 -12.00 10.15
N LEU A 143 24.52 -10.73 9.96
CA LEU A 143 25.87 -10.31 9.56
C LEU A 143 26.66 -9.76 10.77
N PRO A 144 28.01 -9.94 10.84
CA PRO A 144 28.84 -9.46 11.95
C PRO A 144 28.79 -7.94 12.17
N GLY A 145 28.46 -7.15 11.13
CA GLY A 145 28.31 -5.69 11.19
C GLY A 145 26.89 -5.20 11.42
N GLY A 146 25.95 -6.08 11.75
CA GLY A 146 24.52 -5.80 11.81
C GLY A 146 23.81 -6.01 10.46
N GLY A 147 22.47 -6.10 10.51
CA GLY A 147 21.67 -6.44 9.33
C GLY A 147 21.66 -7.94 9.05
N TYR A 148 21.12 -8.32 7.89
CA TYR A 148 20.94 -9.73 7.49
C TYR A 148 21.29 -9.92 6.02
N ARG A 149 21.79 -11.11 5.70
CA ARG A 149 21.84 -11.62 4.34
C ARG A 149 20.58 -12.43 4.09
N LEU A 150 19.81 -12.07 3.07
CA LEU A 150 18.66 -12.83 2.60
C LEU A 150 19.11 -13.78 1.49
N SER A 151 18.60 -15.02 1.51
CA SER A 151 18.84 -16.05 0.50
C SER A 151 17.60 -16.91 0.35
N GLY A 152 17.08 -17.03 -0.88
CA GLY A 152 15.90 -17.81 -1.24
C GLY A 152 15.68 -17.83 -2.74
#